data_91a6866ca0e95289473561359a2240f8
#
_entry.id   91a6866ca0e95289473561359a2240f8
#
_cell.length_a   1.000
_cell.length_b   1.000
_cell.length_c   1.000
_cell.angle_alpha   90.00
_cell.angle_beta   90.00
_cell.angle_gamma   90.00
#
_symmetry.space_group_name_H-M   'P 1'
#
loop_
_entity.id
_entity.type
_entity.pdbx_description
1 polymer ?
#
loop_
_entity_poly.entity_id
_entity_poly.type
_entity_poly.pdbx_seq_one_letter_code
_entity_poly.pdbx_strand_id
1 'polypeptide(L)'
;MAKVIGIDLGTTNSVVAVMEGGKPEVITNSEGNRTTPSVVAYTKKGDLLVGQIAKRQAVVNPENTFYSIKRFIGRKTNEVTEELRQVSYKVLQTEDIIKLDCPALNKKFAAEEISAQVLRKLTEDATKYLGETVNQAV
;
A
#
# COMPACT_ATOMS: atom_id res chain seq x y z
N MET A 1 27.72 1.19 6.27
CA MET A 1 26.64 1.20 7.24
C MET A 1 25.30 1.09 6.51
N ALA A 2 24.39 0.31 7.08
CA ALA A 2 23.03 0.25 6.51
C ALA A 2 22.35 1.62 6.67
N LYS A 3 21.69 2.06 5.61
CA LYS A 3 20.95 3.32 5.64
C LYS A 3 19.57 3.10 6.22
N VAL A 4 19.08 4.09 6.96
CA VAL A 4 17.72 4.13 7.49
C VAL A 4 16.91 5.03 6.57
N ILE A 5 15.74 4.55 6.13
CA ILE A 5 14.84 5.34 5.31
C ILE A 5 13.69 5.88 6.16
N GLY A 6 13.09 6.97 5.70
CA GLY A 6 11.86 7.50 6.25
C GLY A 6 10.70 7.17 5.32
N ILE A 7 9.60 6.72 5.87
CA ILE A 7 8.40 6.39 5.10
C ILE A 7 7.22 7.20 5.62
N ASP A 8 6.52 7.86 4.70
CA ASP A 8 5.22 8.46 4.97
C ASP A 8 4.17 7.61 4.26
N LEU A 9 3.49 6.78 5.03
CA LEU A 9 2.43 5.91 4.52
C LEU A 9 1.11 6.70 4.55
N GLY A 10 0.83 7.39 3.46
CA GLY A 10 -0.38 8.21 3.35
C GLY A 10 -1.59 7.40 2.88
N THR A 11 -2.78 7.97 3.08
CA THR A 11 -4.04 7.34 2.66
C THR A 11 -4.11 7.18 1.14
N THR A 12 -3.69 8.21 0.41
CA THR A 12 -3.77 8.25 -1.05
C THR A 12 -2.43 7.95 -1.71
N ASN A 13 -1.37 8.56 -1.19
CA ASN A 13 -0.01 8.41 -1.72
C ASN A 13 0.97 8.20 -0.59
N SER A 14 2.05 7.48 -0.89
CA SER A 14 3.13 7.24 0.05
C SER A 14 4.44 7.80 -0.50
N VAL A 15 5.36 8.11 0.40
CA VAL A 15 6.66 8.69 0.06
C VAL A 15 7.74 7.98 0.86
N VAL A 16 8.89 7.76 0.24
CA VAL A 16 10.08 7.26 0.93
C VAL A 16 11.24 8.23 0.72
N ALA A 17 12.00 8.47 1.77
CA ALA A 17 13.11 9.40 1.74
C ALA A 17 14.32 8.83 2.50
N VAL A 18 15.49 9.38 2.21
CA VAL A 18 16.74 9.02 2.85
C VAL A 18 17.50 10.30 3.20
N MET A 19 18.34 10.25 4.24
CA MET A 19 19.21 11.36 4.57
C MET A 19 20.47 11.30 3.70
N GLU A 20 20.69 12.34 2.92
CA GLU A 20 21.88 12.51 2.08
C GLU A 20 22.56 13.82 2.46
N GLY A 21 23.80 13.74 2.93
CA GLY A 21 24.57 14.94 3.31
C GLY A 21 23.87 15.82 4.34
N GLY A 22 23.16 15.22 5.29
CA GLY A 22 22.45 15.94 6.34
C GLY A 22 21.10 16.50 5.93
N LYS A 23 20.63 16.21 4.71
CA LYS A 23 19.34 16.67 4.19
C LYS A 23 18.47 15.48 3.78
N PRO A 24 17.14 15.54 4.00
CA PRO A 24 16.26 14.50 3.49
C PRO A 24 16.08 14.63 1.98
N GLU A 25 16.23 13.51 1.29
CA GLU A 25 16.01 13.41 -0.15
C GLU A 25 14.93 12.39 -0.43
N VAL A 26 13.89 12.81 -1.16
CA VAL A 26 12.83 11.88 -1.57
C VAL A 26 13.38 10.94 -2.62
N ILE A 27 13.14 9.65 -2.41
CA ILE A 27 13.60 8.60 -3.33
C ILE A 27 12.61 8.47 -4.47
N THR A 28 13.11 8.54 -5.70
CA THR A 28 12.32 8.28 -6.91
C THR A 28 12.05 6.77 -7.00
N ASN A 29 10.81 6.38 -7.23
CA ASN A 29 10.43 4.98 -7.33
C ASN A 29 10.84 4.38 -8.68
N SER A 30 10.60 3.07 -8.85
CA SER A 30 10.97 2.34 -10.06
C SER A 30 10.29 2.88 -11.32
N GLU A 31 9.17 3.57 -11.17
CA GLU A 31 8.41 4.16 -12.29
C GLU A 31 8.84 5.60 -12.59
N GLY A 32 9.81 6.13 -11.86
CA GLY A 32 10.32 7.49 -12.07
C GLY A 32 9.55 8.58 -11.36
N ASN A 33 8.72 8.24 -10.37
CA ASN A 33 7.92 9.21 -9.63
C ASN A 33 8.42 9.35 -8.20
N ARG A 34 8.16 10.51 -7.61
CA ARG A 34 8.53 10.80 -6.21
C ARG A 34 7.49 10.33 -5.21
N THR A 35 6.27 10.08 -5.66
CA THR A 35 5.20 9.53 -4.84
C THR A 35 4.75 8.19 -5.41
N THR A 36 4.31 7.31 -4.51
CA THR A 36 3.77 6.01 -4.88
C THR A 36 2.32 5.96 -4.44
N PRO A 37 1.36 5.75 -5.35
CA PRO A 37 -0.03 5.59 -4.93
C PRO A 37 -0.16 4.44 -3.93
N SER A 38 -0.90 4.68 -2.85
CA SER A 38 -1.13 3.68 -1.81
C SER A 38 -2.24 2.72 -2.26
N VAL A 39 -2.00 2.05 -3.38
CA VAL A 39 -2.96 1.16 -4.04
C VAL A 39 -2.31 -0.20 -4.25
N VAL A 40 -3.04 -1.25 -3.90
CA VAL A 40 -2.62 -2.65 -4.08
C VAL A 40 -3.72 -3.37 -4.84
N ALA A 41 -3.34 -4.14 -5.84
CA ALA A 41 -4.31 -4.93 -6.61
C ALA A 41 -3.77 -6.33 -6.87
N TYR A 42 -4.70 -7.24 -7.08
CA TYR A 42 -4.38 -8.60 -7.51
C TYR A 42 -5.09 -8.84 -8.85
N THR A 43 -4.35 -9.25 -9.86
CA THR A 43 -4.94 -9.59 -11.15
C THR A 43 -5.77 -10.87 -11.04
N LYS A 44 -6.61 -11.14 -12.03
CA LYS A 44 -7.42 -12.37 -12.05
C LYS A 44 -6.55 -13.63 -12.07
N LYS A 45 -5.29 -13.49 -12.48
CA LYS A 45 -4.31 -14.60 -12.44
C LYS A 45 -3.60 -14.70 -11.09
N GLY A 46 -3.86 -13.77 -10.17
CA GLY A 46 -3.26 -13.77 -8.84
C GLY A 46 -1.96 -12.97 -8.72
N ASP A 47 -1.57 -12.21 -9.75
CA ASP A 47 -0.37 -11.38 -9.69
C ASP A 47 -0.60 -10.14 -8.84
N LEU A 48 0.39 -9.81 -8.01
CA LEU A 48 0.37 -8.65 -7.13
C LEU A 48 0.84 -7.40 -7.87
N LEU A 49 0.06 -6.33 -7.78
CA LEU A 49 0.40 -5.01 -8.32
C LEU A 49 0.36 -4.00 -7.18
N VAL A 50 1.35 -3.12 -7.10
CA VAL A 50 1.41 -2.08 -6.07
C VAL A 50 1.80 -0.75 -6.69
N GLY A 51 1.12 0.32 -6.29
CA GLY A 51 1.43 1.67 -6.72
C GLY A 51 0.73 2.07 -8.01
N GLN A 52 1.42 2.76 -8.90
CA GLN A 52 0.82 3.33 -10.11
C GLN A 52 0.20 2.27 -11.02
N ILE A 53 0.85 1.12 -11.17
CA ILE A 53 0.32 0.02 -12.01
C ILE A 53 -0.99 -0.53 -11.43
N ALA A 54 -1.10 -0.60 -10.11
CA ALA A 54 -2.34 -1.02 -9.45
C ALA A 54 -3.45 0.01 -9.69
N LYS A 55 -3.11 1.28 -9.56
CA LYS A 55 -4.06 2.37 -9.74
C LYS A 55 -4.61 2.43 -11.17
N ARG A 56 -3.75 2.21 -12.16
CA ARG A 56 -4.15 2.29 -13.58
C ARG A 56 -5.18 1.24 -13.97
N GLN A 57 -5.12 0.05 -13.40
CA GLN A 57 -6.03 -1.04 -13.74
C GLN A 57 -7.27 -1.09 -12.83
N ALA A 58 -7.44 -0.14 -11.91
CA ALA A 58 -8.56 -0.15 -10.97
C ALA A 58 -9.92 -0.14 -11.66
N VAL A 59 -10.05 0.57 -12.77
CA VAL A 59 -11.32 0.70 -13.51
C VAL A 59 -11.80 -0.64 -14.04
N VAL A 60 -10.87 -1.52 -14.47
CA VAL A 60 -11.21 -2.82 -15.04
C VAL A 60 -11.18 -3.96 -14.02
N ASN A 61 -10.76 -3.68 -12.80
CA ASN A 61 -10.61 -4.71 -11.77
C ASN A 61 -10.93 -4.14 -10.37
N PRO A 62 -12.09 -3.48 -10.22
CA PRO A 62 -12.39 -2.76 -8.98
C PRO A 62 -12.53 -3.65 -7.76
N GLU A 63 -13.02 -4.87 -7.92
CA GLU A 63 -13.25 -5.77 -6.78
C GLU A 63 -11.98 -6.35 -6.19
N ASN A 64 -10.85 -6.26 -6.90
CA ASN A 64 -9.54 -6.76 -6.44
C ASN A 64 -8.51 -5.64 -6.29
N THR A 65 -8.96 -4.39 -6.25
CA THR A 65 -8.09 -3.22 -6.10
C THR A 65 -8.39 -2.53 -4.79
N PHE A 66 -7.37 -2.44 -3.93
CA PHE A 66 -7.50 -1.92 -2.57
C PHE A 66 -6.80 -0.57 -2.45
N TYR A 67 -7.53 0.42 -1.93
CA TYR A 67 -7.06 1.77 -1.73
C TYR A 67 -7.72 2.37 -0.50
N SER A 68 -7.22 3.50 -0.02
CA SER A 68 -7.73 4.16 1.19
C SER A 68 -7.74 3.23 2.41
N ILE A 69 -6.78 2.32 2.46
CA ILE A 69 -6.71 1.27 3.47
C ILE A 69 -6.47 1.86 4.86
N LYS A 70 -5.75 2.96 4.94
CA LYS A 70 -5.45 3.62 6.22
C LYS A 70 -6.72 4.00 6.99
N ARG A 71 -7.83 4.17 6.30
CA ARG A 71 -9.13 4.46 6.92
C ARG A 71 -9.68 3.28 7.72
N PHE A 72 -9.20 2.08 7.46
CA PHE A 72 -9.67 0.85 8.11
C PHE A 72 -8.68 0.30 9.13
N ILE A 73 -7.42 0.69 9.09
CA ILE A 73 -6.38 0.17 10.00
C ILE A 73 -6.73 0.55 11.43
N GLY A 74 -6.77 -0.47 12.30
CA GLY A 74 -7.03 -0.28 13.72
C GLY A 74 -8.45 0.14 14.05
N ARG A 75 -9.35 0.13 13.07
CA ARG A 75 -10.74 0.53 13.26
C ARG A 75 -11.64 -0.68 13.41
N LYS A 76 -12.69 -0.51 14.19
CA LYS A 76 -13.72 -1.53 14.34
C LYS A 76 -14.82 -1.32 13.30
N THR A 77 -15.61 -2.36 13.04
CA THR A 77 -16.67 -2.31 12.03
C THR A 77 -17.66 -1.16 12.23
N ASN A 78 -18.02 -0.88 13.48
CA ASN A 78 -18.97 0.18 13.79
C ASN A 78 -18.40 1.60 13.63
N GLU A 79 -17.09 1.73 13.45
CA GLU A 79 -16.42 3.03 13.33
C GLU A 79 -16.26 3.49 11.89
N VAL A 80 -16.53 2.61 10.90
CA VAL A 80 -16.21 2.86 9.49
C VAL A 80 -17.42 2.73 8.57
N THR A 81 -18.63 2.90 9.08
CA THR A 81 -19.85 2.68 8.31
C THR A 81 -19.93 3.51 7.03
N GLU A 82 -19.50 4.77 7.09
CA GLU A 82 -19.54 5.65 5.91
C GLU A 82 -18.41 5.32 4.93
N GLU A 83 -17.23 5.00 5.44
CA GLU A 83 -16.07 4.65 4.62
C GLU A 83 -16.34 3.40 3.79
N LEU A 84 -17.16 2.48 4.29
CA LEU A 84 -17.54 1.26 3.57
C LEU A 84 -18.27 1.53 2.26
N ARG A 85 -18.95 2.68 2.18
CA ARG A 85 -19.74 3.06 0.99
C ARG A 85 -18.89 3.73 -0.09
N GLN A 86 -17.66 4.11 0.26
CA GLN A 86 -16.78 4.89 -0.63
C GLN A 86 -15.77 4.04 -1.39
N VAL A 87 -15.76 2.74 -1.15
CA VAL A 87 -14.78 1.86 -1.78
C VAL A 87 -15.45 0.86 -2.71
N SER A 88 -14.71 0.44 -3.75
CA SER A 88 -15.19 -0.48 -4.77
C SER A 88 -15.02 -1.95 -4.41
N TYR A 89 -14.14 -2.23 -3.46
CA TYR A 89 -13.90 -3.61 -3.01
C TYR A 89 -14.85 -3.96 -1.86
N LYS A 90 -15.05 -5.25 -1.64
CA LYS A 90 -15.94 -5.72 -0.60
C LYS A 90 -15.24 -5.77 0.75
N VAL A 91 -15.84 -5.14 1.74
CA VAL A 91 -15.36 -5.15 3.11
C VAL A 91 -16.26 -6.06 3.94
N LEU A 92 -15.66 -7.03 4.61
CA LEU A 92 -16.36 -8.00 5.42
C LEU A 92 -16.24 -7.63 6.90
N GLN A 93 -17.37 -7.67 7.60
CA GLN A 93 -17.46 -7.33 9.00
C GLN A 93 -17.78 -8.59 9.80
N THR A 94 -16.76 -9.20 10.39
CA THR A 94 -16.92 -10.42 11.19
C THR A 94 -16.35 -10.18 12.58
N GLU A 95 -17.19 -10.34 13.62
CA GLU A 95 -16.79 -10.23 15.03
C GLU A 95 -15.94 -8.98 15.35
N ASP A 96 -16.40 -7.81 14.89
CA ASP A 96 -15.72 -6.52 15.06
C ASP A 96 -14.39 -6.42 14.31
N ILE A 97 -14.04 -7.40 13.48
CA ILE A 97 -12.83 -7.38 12.68
C ILE A 97 -13.19 -7.03 11.24
N ILE A 98 -12.43 -6.09 10.67
CA ILE A 98 -12.60 -5.71 9.27
C ILE A 98 -11.68 -6.58 8.42
N LYS A 99 -12.25 -7.24 7.41
CA LYS A 99 -11.52 -8.01 6.42
C LYS A 99 -11.87 -7.52 5.02
N LEU A 100 -10.91 -7.54 4.13
CA LEU A 100 -11.08 -7.13 2.75
C LEU A 100 -11.13 -8.37 1.87
N ASP A 101 -12.20 -8.51 1.10
CA ASP A 101 -12.36 -9.68 0.24
C ASP A 101 -11.58 -9.50 -1.07
N CYS A 102 -10.83 -10.53 -1.45
CA CYS A 102 -10.09 -10.55 -2.72
C CYS A 102 -10.55 -11.76 -3.54
N PRO A 103 -11.56 -11.59 -4.40
CA PRO A 103 -12.09 -12.70 -5.20
C PRO A 103 -11.05 -13.38 -6.08
N ALA A 104 -10.10 -12.62 -6.62
CA ALA A 104 -9.05 -13.16 -7.49
C ALA A 104 -8.22 -14.25 -6.83
N LEU A 105 -8.00 -14.14 -5.51
CA LEU A 105 -7.23 -15.12 -4.73
C LEU A 105 -8.11 -16.03 -3.89
N ASN A 106 -9.42 -15.79 -3.90
CA ASN A 106 -10.36 -16.46 -2.99
C ASN A 106 -9.86 -16.36 -1.55
N LYS A 107 -9.48 -15.14 -1.15
CA LYS A 107 -8.80 -14.88 0.11
C LYS A 107 -9.33 -13.60 0.74
N LYS A 108 -9.22 -13.50 2.07
CA LYS A 108 -9.60 -12.31 2.84
C LYS A 108 -8.35 -11.75 3.50
N PHE A 109 -8.16 -10.43 3.40
CA PHE A 109 -7.00 -9.75 3.97
C PHE A 109 -7.39 -8.83 5.11
N ALA A 110 -6.54 -8.73 6.12
CA ALA A 110 -6.61 -7.63 7.08
C ALA A 110 -6.08 -6.36 6.39
N ALA A 111 -6.55 -5.20 6.84
CA ALA A 111 -6.06 -3.94 6.29
C ALA A 111 -4.53 -3.80 6.41
N GLU A 112 -3.97 -4.25 7.53
CA GLU A 112 -2.53 -4.23 7.77
C GLU A 112 -1.74 -5.05 6.76
N GLU A 113 -2.30 -6.18 6.30
CA GLU A 113 -1.65 -7.03 5.31
C GLU A 113 -1.53 -6.32 3.96
N ILE A 114 -2.55 -5.55 3.59
CA ILE A 114 -2.52 -4.77 2.35
C ILE A 114 -1.52 -3.61 2.47
N SER A 115 -1.53 -2.90 3.61
CA SER A 115 -0.57 -1.82 3.85
C SER A 115 0.87 -2.33 3.83
N ALA A 116 1.11 -3.55 4.31
CA ALA A 116 2.43 -4.16 4.28
C ALA A 116 2.98 -4.30 2.85
N GLN A 117 2.11 -4.51 1.86
CA GLN A 117 2.54 -4.59 0.46
C GLN A 117 3.04 -3.24 -0.06
N VAL A 118 2.41 -2.14 0.38
CA VAL A 118 2.87 -0.80 0.03
C VAL A 118 4.25 -0.55 0.65
N LEU A 119 4.41 -0.89 1.93
CA LEU A 119 5.70 -0.74 2.62
C LEU A 119 6.79 -1.55 1.95
N ARG A 120 6.47 -2.77 1.51
CA ARG A 120 7.43 -3.63 0.80
C ARG A 120 7.90 -2.97 -0.49
N LYS A 121 6.97 -2.44 -1.29
CA LYS A 121 7.33 -1.77 -2.53
C LYS A 121 8.23 -0.56 -2.27
N LEU A 122 7.90 0.26 -1.28
CA LEU A 122 8.71 1.42 -0.94
C LEU A 122 10.13 1.01 -0.54
N THR A 123 10.25 -0.06 0.23
CA THR A 123 11.56 -0.59 0.65
C THR A 123 12.35 -1.15 -0.54
N GLU A 124 11.69 -1.86 -1.44
CA GLU A 124 12.32 -2.39 -2.65
C GLU A 124 12.81 -1.26 -3.56
N ASP A 125 11.99 -0.22 -3.76
CA ASP A 125 12.38 0.94 -4.56
C ASP A 125 13.55 1.68 -3.93
N ALA A 126 13.56 1.82 -2.59
CA ALA A 126 14.68 2.43 -1.89
C ALA A 126 15.96 1.61 -2.05
N THR A 127 15.87 0.30 -1.97
CA THR A 127 17.02 -0.60 -2.17
C THR A 127 17.62 -0.44 -3.57
N LYS A 128 16.77 -0.35 -4.59
CA LYS A 128 17.23 -0.14 -5.97
C LYS A 128 17.87 1.24 -6.15
N TYR A 129 17.25 2.27 -5.59
CA TYR A 129 17.76 3.63 -5.70
C TYR A 129 19.12 3.79 -5.03
N LEU A 130 19.28 3.23 -3.83
CA LEU A 130 20.50 3.37 -3.04
C LEU A 130 21.59 2.37 -3.43
N GLY A 131 21.24 1.30 -4.15
CA GLY A 131 22.18 0.26 -4.53
C GLY A 131 22.63 -0.60 -3.37
N GLU A 132 21.93 -0.56 -2.24
CA GLU A 132 22.23 -1.40 -1.08
C GLU A 132 20.94 -1.81 -0.37
N THR A 133 20.99 -2.93 0.35
CA THR A 133 19.82 -3.44 1.07
C THR A 133 19.41 -2.50 2.19
N VAL A 134 18.12 -2.18 2.24
CA VAL A 134 17.53 -1.35 3.29
C VAL A 134 16.68 -2.27 4.18
N ASN A 135 16.98 -2.26 5.47
CA ASN A 135 16.27 -3.10 6.45
C ASN A 135 15.80 -2.31 7.68
N GLN A 136 15.94 -1.00 7.67
CA GLN A 136 15.49 -0.14 8.77
C GLN A 136 14.73 1.06 8.21
N ALA A 137 13.59 1.36 8.82
CA ALA A 137 12.74 2.48 8.41
C ALA A 137 12.10 3.16 9.63
N VAL A 138 11.82 4.44 9.47
CA VAL A 138 11.06 5.23 10.45
C VAL A 138 9.75 5.66 9.80
#